data_ff199e0a145b53e51c5907b8336ba097
#
_entry.id   ff199e0a145b53e51c5907b8336ba097
#
_cell.length_a   1.000
_cell.length_b   1.000
_cell.length_c   1.000
_cell.angle_alpha   90.00
_cell.angle_beta   90.00
_cell.angle_gamma   90.00
#
_symmetry.space_group_name_H-M   'P 1'
#
loop_
_entity.id
_entity.type
_entity.pdbx_description
1 polymer ?
#
loop_
_entity_poly.entity_id
_entity_poly.type
_entity_poly.pdbx_seq_one_letter_code
_entity_poly.pdbx_strand_id
1 'polypeptide(L)' 'SISVSGGTIDELTSKLAAKAEKSGADYFRITYLNTNAHGYATATLYDNAGA' A
#
# COMPACT_ATOMS: atom_id res chain seq x y z
N SER A 1 -4.19 8.56 -0.78
CA SER A 1 -3.07 7.64 -0.95
C SER A 1 -2.46 7.32 0.41
N ILE A 2 -1.74 6.23 0.46
CA ILE A 2 -1.05 5.78 1.65
C ILE A 2 0.42 5.51 1.31
N SER A 3 1.28 5.53 2.34
CA SER A 3 2.68 5.22 2.17
C SER A 3 3.16 4.35 3.33
N VAL A 4 4.16 3.52 3.06
CA VAL A 4 4.81 2.69 4.07
C VAL A 4 6.31 2.68 3.79
N SER A 5 7.09 2.34 4.81
CA SER A 5 8.53 2.23 4.66
C SER A 5 9.05 1.08 5.53
N GLY A 6 10.24 0.64 5.17
CA GLY A 6 10.95 -0.39 5.94
C GLY A 6 10.62 -1.80 5.51
N GLY A 7 11.63 -2.52 5.05
CA GLY A 7 11.53 -3.92 4.78
C GLY A 7 11.66 -4.30 3.32
N THR A 8 11.42 -5.57 3.07
CA THR A 8 11.46 -6.15 1.73
C THR A 8 10.19 -5.83 0.97
N ILE A 9 10.15 -6.21 -0.31
CA ILE A 9 8.96 -6.03 -1.12
C ILE A 9 7.74 -6.73 -0.49
N ASP A 10 7.93 -7.92 0.06
CA ASP A 10 6.83 -8.64 0.71
C ASP A 10 6.34 -7.90 1.95
N GLU A 11 7.26 -7.36 2.73
CA GLU A 11 6.90 -6.59 3.91
C GLU A 11 6.19 -5.30 3.56
N LEU A 12 6.68 -4.59 2.55
CA LEU A 12 6.05 -3.35 2.10
C LEU A 12 4.65 -3.62 1.58
N THR A 13 4.48 -4.68 0.78
CA THR A 13 3.17 -5.05 0.25
C THR A 13 2.21 -5.40 1.37
N SER A 14 2.66 -6.17 2.36
CA SER A 14 1.84 -6.53 3.51
C SER A 14 1.42 -5.30 4.32
N LYS A 15 2.34 -4.36 4.50
CA LYS A 15 2.05 -3.11 5.22
C LYS A 15 1.01 -2.27 4.47
N LEU A 16 1.14 -2.18 3.15
CA LEU A 16 0.15 -1.46 2.34
C LEU A 16 -1.22 -2.12 2.43
N ALA A 17 -1.26 -3.43 2.33
CA ALA A 17 -2.53 -4.18 2.44
C ALA A 17 -3.20 -3.95 3.79
N ALA A 18 -2.42 -3.97 4.86
CA ALA A 18 -2.95 -3.74 6.21
C ALA A 18 -3.53 -2.32 6.35
N LYS A 19 -2.82 -1.33 5.80
CA LYS A 19 -3.31 0.04 5.85
C LYS A 19 -4.58 0.23 5.01
N ALA A 20 -4.62 -0.40 3.84
CA ALA A 20 -5.80 -0.34 2.97
C ALA A 20 -7.01 -0.95 3.67
N GLU A 21 -6.83 -2.09 4.31
CA GLU A 21 -7.90 -2.75 5.04
C GLU A 21 -8.38 -1.89 6.21
N LYS A 22 -7.45 -1.31 6.95
CA LYS A 22 -7.79 -0.46 8.09
C LYS A 22 -8.57 0.78 7.67
N SER A 23 -8.31 1.31 6.48
CA SER A 23 -9.01 2.48 5.97
C SER A 23 -10.39 2.15 5.40
N GLY A 24 -10.71 0.86 5.25
CA GLY A 24 -11.99 0.44 4.67
C GLY A 24 -12.02 0.42 3.15
N ALA A 25 -10.89 0.56 2.51
CA ALA A 25 -10.84 0.51 1.05
C ALA A 25 -11.10 -0.91 0.54
N ASP A 26 -11.74 -1.01 -0.60
CA ASP A 26 -12.04 -2.31 -1.21
C ASP A 26 -10.81 -2.89 -1.90
N TYR A 27 -9.98 -2.05 -2.47
CA TYR A 27 -8.73 -2.48 -3.10
C TYR A 27 -7.75 -1.31 -3.17
N PHE A 28 -6.51 -1.62 -3.48
CA PHE A 28 -5.48 -0.60 -3.62
C PHE A 28 -4.59 -0.90 -4.80
N ARG A 29 -3.91 0.12 -5.27
CA ARG A 29 -2.97 0.00 -6.37
C ARG A 29 -1.63 0.61 -5.95
N ILE A 30 -0.57 -0.18 -6.06
CA ILE A 30 0.77 0.30 -5.74
C ILE A 30 1.20 1.28 -6.83
N THR A 31 1.50 2.51 -6.45
CA THR A 31 1.89 3.56 -7.38
C THR A 31 3.40 3.77 -7.43
N TYR A 32 4.11 3.35 -6.40
CA TYR A 32 5.55 3.46 -6.35
C TYR A 32 6.09 2.42 -5.37
N LEU A 33 7.18 1.80 -5.74
CA LEU A 33 7.84 0.84 -4.86
C LEU A 33 9.34 0.92 -5.09
N ASN A 34 10.10 1.05 -4.00
CA ASN A 34 11.55 1.07 -4.05
C ASN A 34 12.06 0.28 -2.84
N THR A 35 12.82 -0.77 -3.11
CA THR A 35 13.35 -1.64 -2.06
C THR A 35 14.79 -1.29 -1.67
N ASN A 36 15.38 -0.26 -2.28
CA ASN A 36 16.71 0.20 -1.90
C ASN A 36 16.66 0.88 -0.55
N ALA A 37 17.79 0.90 0.12
CA ALA A 37 17.93 1.45 1.46
C ALA A 37 16.91 0.79 2.40
N HIS A 38 16.01 1.55 2.99
CA HIS A 38 15.02 1.02 3.94
C HIS A 38 13.79 0.45 3.28
N GLY A 39 13.63 0.68 2.01
CA GLY A 39 12.39 0.32 1.33
C GLY A 39 11.31 1.37 1.54
N TYR A 40 10.55 1.65 0.50
CA TYR A 40 9.48 2.64 0.53
C TYR A 40 8.46 2.32 -0.54
N ALA A 41 7.19 2.48 -0.22
CA ALA A 41 6.13 2.24 -1.18
C ALA A 41 4.94 3.15 -0.93
N THR A 42 4.24 3.48 -2.00
CA THR A 42 3.00 4.24 -1.93
C THR A 42 1.91 3.52 -2.70
N ALA A 43 0.68 3.76 -2.33
CA ALA A 43 -0.46 3.18 -3.01
C ALA A 43 -1.65 4.13 -2.98
N THR A 44 -2.49 4.00 -3.98
CA THR A 44 -3.77 4.70 -4.04
C THR A 44 -4.87 3.73 -3.62
N LEU A 45 -5.80 4.22 -2.81
CA LEU A 45 -6.93 3.42 -2.32
C LEU A 45 -8.14 3.67 -3.18
N TYR A 46 -8.91 2.61 -3.41
CA TYR A 46 -10.13 2.67 -4.21
C TYR A 46 -11.26 1.99 -3.47
N ASP A 47 -12.44 2.58 -3.60
CA ASP A 47 -13.67 2.00 -3.11
C ASP A 47 -14.52 1.55 -4.29
N ASN A 48 -15.26 0.48 -4.07
CA ASN A 48 -16.19 -0.03 -5.07
C ASN A 48 -17.58 0.61 -4.90
N ALA A 49 -17.64 1.71 -4.20
CA ALA A 49 -18.89 2.40 -3.92
C ALA A 49 -19.53 2.89 -5.21
N GLY A 50 -20.77 2.64 -5.38
CA GLY A 50 -21.50 3.03 -6.57
C GLY A 50 -21.38 2.06 -7.72
N ALA A 51 -20.62 1.00 -7.53
CA ALA A 51 -20.54 -0.06 -8.54
C ALA A 51 -21.88 -0.81 -8.62
#